data_ec5bbfdd6231ca37feb10695c5792c9b
#
_entry.id   ec5bbfdd6231ca37feb10695c5792c9b
#
_cell.length_a   1.000
_cell.length_b   1.000
_cell.length_c   1.000
_cell.angle_alpha   90.00
_cell.angle_beta   90.00
_cell.angle_gamma   90.00
#
_symmetry.space_group_name_H-M   'P 1'
#
loop_
_entity.id
_entity.type
_entity.pdbx_description
1 polymer ?
#
loop_
_entity_poly.entity_id
_entity_poly.type
_entity_poly.pdbx_seq_one_letter_code
_entity_poly.pdbx_strand_id
1 'polypeptide(L)'
;MSLHKKLRSESGASAVEFALLLPVLMMILFGIIEFGLALHRQAILTNASREGARLGIVQSVPPITTAAVNTKINDYLGPAGIPPGTVGRTIVGVPGSVTGVPVIVTLTLPYTFSVLPNLTSVASLITLTARTEMRHE
;
A
#
# COMPACT_ATOMS: atom_id res chain seq x y z
N MET A 1 10.09 48.09 -38.45
CA MET A 1 10.69 47.81 -37.11
C MET A 1 9.64 47.36 -36.08
N SER A 2 8.61 46.60 -36.45
CA SER A 2 7.48 46.28 -35.57
C SER A 2 7.20 44.79 -35.36
N LEU A 3 7.62 43.88 -36.24
CA LEU A 3 7.29 42.45 -36.17
C LEU A 3 8.04 41.68 -35.06
N HIS A 4 9.30 42.00 -34.80
CA HIS A 4 10.08 41.32 -33.75
C HIS A 4 9.61 41.62 -32.33
N LYS A 5 8.97 42.78 -32.08
CA LYS A 5 8.46 43.16 -30.77
C LYS A 5 7.16 42.44 -30.45
N LYS A 6 6.35 42.10 -31.45
CA LYS A 6 5.08 41.35 -31.30
C LYS A 6 5.30 39.88 -30.97
N LEU A 7 6.23 39.22 -31.66
CA LEU A 7 6.60 37.83 -31.43
C LEU A 7 7.20 37.59 -30.02
N ARG A 8 7.90 38.56 -29.49
CA ARG A 8 8.50 38.50 -28.16
C ARG A 8 7.45 38.65 -27.04
N SER A 9 6.36 39.34 -27.30
CA SER A 9 5.22 39.50 -26.38
C SER A 9 4.37 38.23 -26.33
N GLU A 10 4.12 37.56 -27.45
CA GLU A 10 3.31 36.34 -27.53
C GLU A 10 4.04 35.15 -26.88
N SER A 11 5.34 35.00 -27.07
CA SER A 11 6.12 33.94 -26.39
C SER A 11 6.21 34.18 -24.87
N GLY A 12 6.16 35.40 -24.39
CA GLY A 12 6.10 35.73 -22.97
C GLY A 12 4.76 35.38 -22.35
N ALA A 13 3.65 35.65 -23.05
CA ALA A 13 2.30 35.28 -22.60
C ALA A 13 2.15 33.77 -22.49
N SER A 14 2.57 33.00 -23.50
CA SER A 14 2.52 31.53 -23.47
C SER A 14 3.38 30.93 -22.37
N ALA A 15 4.52 31.53 -22.06
CA ALA A 15 5.37 31.09 -20.94
C ALA A 15 4.68 31.29 -19.59
N VAL A 16 3.96 32.39 -19.39
CA VAL A 16 3.19 32.64 -18.18
C VAL A 16 2.01 31.67 -18.05
N GLU A 17 1.27 31.41 -19.13
CA GLU A 17 0.20 30.42 -19.14
C GLU A 17 0.71 29.01 -18.76
N PHE A 18 1.82 28.60 -19.35
CA PHE A 18 2.44 27.33 -18.99
C PHE A 18 2.88 27.29 -17.53
N ALA A 19 3.49 28.37 -17.02
CA ALA A 19 3.93 28.46 -15.63
C ALA A 19 2.77 28.34 -14.64
N LEU A 20 1.56 28.82 -14.99
CA LEU A 20 0.36 28.68 -14.17
C LEU A 20 -0.21 27.25 -14.21
N LEU A 21 -0.08 26.54 -15.33
CA LEU A 21 -0.55 25.17 -15.49
C LEU A 21 0.42 24.15 -14.89
N LEU A 22 1.71 24.46 -14.86
CA LEU A 22 2.75 23.54 -14.40
C LEU A 22 2.53 23.01 -12.96
N PRO A 23 2.15 23.79 -11.95
CA PRO A 23 1.87 23.29 -10.61
C PRO A 23 0.71 22.28 -10.59
N VAL A 24 -0.33 22.50 -11.38
CA VAL A 24 -1.48 21.61 -11.48
C VAL A 24 -1.06 20.28 -12.14
N LEU A 25 -0.27 20.36 -13.21
CA LEU A 25 0.26 19.18 -13.88
C LEU A 25 1.16 18.36 -12.96
N MET A 26 2.04 19.02 -12.20
CA MET A 26 2.91 18.36 -11.21
C MET A 26 2.09 17.69 -10.10
N MET A 27 1.04 18.32 -9.63
CA MET A 27 0.15 17.75 -8.62
C MET A 27 -0.51 16.45 -9.12
N ILE A 28 -0.99 16.45 -10.36
CA ILE A 28 -1.58 15.26 -10.98
C ILE A 28 -0.52 14.16 -11.13
N LEU A 29 0.67 14.49 -11.63
CA LEU A 29 1.75 13.54 -11.82
C LEU A 29 2.16 12.88 -10.49
N PHE A 30 2.39 13.67 -9.46
CA PHE A 30 2.74 13.16 -8.14
C PHE A 30 1.60 12.36 -7.51
N GLY A 31 0.35 12.76 -7.73
CA GLY A 31 -0.83 12.01 -7.30
C GLY A 31 -0.87 10.61 -7.92
N ILE A 32 -0.59 10.48 -9.22
CA ILE A 32 -0.54 9.18 -9.90
C ILE A 32 0.58 8.30 -9.32
N ILE A 33 1.77 8.86 -9.11
CA ILE A 33 2.90 8.11 -8.53
C ILE A 33 2.56 7.63 -7.12
N GLU A 34 2.03 8.50 -6.28
CA GLU A 34 1.67 8.18 -4.90
C GLU A 34 0.60 7.09 -4.82
N PHE A 35 -0.44 7.20 -5.67
CA PHE A 35 -1.49 6.20 -5.73
C PHE A 35 -0.95 4.84 -6.20
N GLY A 36 -0.04 4.83 -7.18
CA GLY A 36 0.64 3.63 -7.63
C GLY A 36 1.44 2.95 -6.51
N LEU A 37 2.15 3.72 -5.68
CA LEU A 37 2.88 3.21 -4.51
C LEU A 37 1.92 2.64 -3.46
N ALA A 38 0.79 3.30 -3.19
CA ALA A 38 -0.22 2.81 -2.25
C ALA A 38 -0.82 1.48 -2.71
N LEU A 39 -1.19 1.35 -3.99
CA LEU A 39 -1.69 0.11 -4.57
C LEU A 39 -0.66 -1.01 -4.54
N HIS A 40 0.61 -0.71 -4.80
CA HIS A 40 1.69 -1.67 -4.70
C HIS A 40 1.81 -2.24 -3.28
N ARG A 41 1.82 -1.38 -2.26
CA ARG A 41 1.85 -1.80 -0.85
C ARG A 41 0.60 -2.59 -0.45
N GLN A 42 -0.58 -2.20 -0.95
CA GLN A 42 -1.82 -2.95 -0.75
C GLN A 42 -1.74 -4.36 -1.32
N ALA A 43 -1.17 -4.54 -2.51
CA ALA A 43 -0.96 -5.84 -3.12
C ALA A 43 -0.01 -6.72 -2.29
N ILE A 44 1.09 -6.16 -1.76
CA ILE A 44 2.01 -6.87 -0.87
C ILE A 44 1.29 -7.34 0.40
N LEU A 45 0.51 -6.48 1.06
CA LEU A 45 -0.27 -6.84 2.25
C LEU A 45 -1.27 -7.96 1.95
N THR A 46 -1.96 -7.88 0.82
CA THR A 46 -2.92 -8.89 0.41
C THR A 46 -2.25 -10.25 0.20
N ASN A 47 -1.09 -10.28 -0.45
CA ASN A 47 -0.35 -11.52 -0.65
C ASN A 47 0.23 -12.06 0.66
N ALA A 48 0.75 -11.20 1.55
CA ALA A 48 1.22 -11.59 2.87
C ALA A 48 0.09 -12.20 3.72
N SER A 49 -1.11 -11.61 3.68
CA SER A 49 -2.28 -12.15 4.39
C SER A 49 -2.70 -13.51 3.85
N ARG A 50 -2.62 -13.72 2.54
CA ARG A 50 -2.92 -15.01 1.89
C ARG A 50 -1.90 -16.09 2.28
N GLU A 51 -0.61 -15.77 2.26
CA GLU A 51 0.44 -16.71 2.67
C GLU A 51 0.33 -17.07 4.15
N GLY A 52 0.00 -16.10 5.01
CA GLY A 52 -0.29 -16.35 6.42
C GLY A 52 -1.51 -17.25 6.63
N ALA A 53 -2.61 -16.98 5.96
CA ALA A 53 -3.82 -17.78 6.05
C ALA A 53 -3.60 -19.19 5.50
N ARG A 54 -2.88 -19.32 4.38
CA ARG A 54 -2.52 -20.62 3.78
C ARG A 54 -1.71 -21.48 4.73
N LEU A 55 -0.75 -20.90 5.45
CA LEU A 55 -0.02 -21.65 6.47
C LEU A 55 -0.94 -22.03 7.63
N GLY A 56 -1.83 -21.13 8.05
CA GLY A 56 -2.73 -21.35 9.19
C GLY A 56 -3.71 -22.50 8.99
N ILE A 57 -4.08 -22.82 7.73
CA ILE A 57 -4.98 -23.96 7.43
C ILE A 57 -4.24 -25.30 7.29
N VAL A 58 -2.91 -25.32 7.35
CA VAL A 58 -2.16 -26.59 7.21
C VAL A 58 -2.37 -27.46 8.44
N GLN A 59 -2.79 -28.68 8.24
CA GLN A 59 -2.82 -29.70 9.29
C GLN A 59 -1.41 -30.26 9.47
N SER A 60 -0.85 -30.09 10.66
CA SER A 60 0.49 -30.57 11.00
C SER A 60 0.58 -31.05 12.45
N VAL A 61 1.57 -31.89 12.72
CA VAL A 61 1.90 -32.32 14.07
C VAL A 61 3.36 -31.94 14.34
N PRO A 62 3.63 -31.02 15.28
CA PRO A 62 2.67 -30.29 16.12
C PRO A 62 1.82 -29.29 15.30
N PRO A 63 0.67 -28.82 15.84
CA PRO A 63 -0.21 -27.87 15.15
C PRO A 63 0.49 -26.54 14.87
N ILE A 64 0.12 -25.91 13.74
CA ILE A 64 0.63 -24.58 13.37
C ILE A 64 0.22 -23.56 14.44
N THR A 65 1.16 -22.79 14.91
CA THR A 65 0.94 -21.73 15.91
C THR A 65 0.75 -20.38 15.26
N THR A 66 0.09 -19.45 15.96
CA THR A 66 0.01 -18.04 15.55
C THR A 66 1.40 -17.41 15.36
N ALA A 67 2.40 -17.85 16.15
CA ALA A 67 3.78 -17.40 15.99
C ALA A 67 4.37 -17.83 14.64
N ALA A 68 4.14 -19.06 14.20
CA ALA A 68 4.58 -19.56 12.91
C ALA A 68 3.94 -18.78 11.75
N VAL A 69 2.65 -18.47 11.85
CA VAL A 69 1.95 -17.64 10.86
C VAL A 69 2.54 -16.22 10.82
N ASN A 70 2.84 -15.62 11.98
CA ASN A 70 3.49 -14.32 12.05
C ASN A 70 4.89 -14.32 11.42
N THR A 71 5.67 -15.36 11.65
CA THR A 71 6.99 -15.53 11.02
C THR A 71 6.85 -15.56 9.50
N LYS A 72 5.91 -16.37 8.97
CA LYS A 72 5.66 -16.44 7.54
C LYS A 72 5.26 -15.10 6.92
N ILE A 73 4.43 -14.33 7.62
CA ILE A 73 4.06 -12.96 7.21
C ILE A 73 5.30 -12.06 7.20
N ASN A 74 6.16 -12.14 8.23
CA ASN A 74 7.39 -11.36 8.30
C ASN A 74 8.36 -11.66 7.15
N ASP A 75 8.52 -12.95 6.83
CA ASP A 75 9.36 -13.42 5.74
C ASP A 75 8.90 -12.90 4.38
N TYR A 76 7.61 -12.59 4.25
CA TYR A 76 7.05 -11.99 3.05
C TYR A 76 7.19 -10.46 3.03
N LEU A 77 6.92 -9.79 4.15
CA LEU A 77 6.93 -8.33 4.26
C LEU A 77 8.34 -7.75 4.21
N GLY A 78 9.32 -8.39 4.88
CA GLY A 78 10.69 -7.91 4.98
C GLY A 78 11.37 -7.67 3.64
N PRO A 79 11.47 -8.68 2.75
CA PRO A 79 12.03 -8.54 1.40
C PRO A 79 11.28 -7.54 0.52
N ALA A 80 9.97 -7.34 0.78
CA ALA A 80 9.14 -6.36 0.08
C ALA A 80 9.33 -4.91 0.59
N GLY A 81 10.25 -4.69 1.54
CA GLY A 81 10.57 -3.36 2.06
C GLY A 81 9.50 -2.78 3.01
N ILE A 82 8.64 -3.62 3.58
CA ILE A 82 7.67 -3.21 4.61
C ILE A 82 8.18 -3.72 5.96
N PRO A 83 8.61 -2.83 6.89
CA PRO A 83 9.06 -3.26 8.21
C PRO A 83 7.94 -4.00 8.94
N PRO A 84 8.17 -5.26 9.37
CA PRO A 84 7.11 -6.07 9.99
C PRO A 84 6.49 -5.46 11.24
N GLY A 85 7.24 -4.65 12.00
CA GLY A 85 6.76 -3.98 13.21
C GLY A 85 5.76 -2.83 12.95
N THR A 86 5.63 -2.34 11.70
CA THR A 86 4.67 -1.29 11.33
C THR A 86 3.31 -1.83 10.93
N VAL A 87 3.19 -3.17 10.77
CA VAL A 87 1.96 -3.82 10.32
C VAL A 87 1.19 -4.35 11.53
N GLY A 88 -0.01 -3.82 11.75
CA GLY A 88 -0.98 -4.37 12.70
C GLY A 88 -1.53 -5.70 12.21
N ARG A 89 -1.77 -6.65 13.12
CA ARG A 89 -2.15 -8.03 12.78
C ARG A 89 -3.25 -8.55 13.68
N THR A 90 -4.24 -9.17 13.06
CA THR A 90 -5.24 -9.97 13.77
C THR A 90 -5.33 -11.32 13.09
N ILE A 91 -5.03 -12.39 13.84
CA ILE A 91 -5.06 -13.77 13.36
C ILE A 91 -6.04 -14.54 14.24
N VAL A 92 -7.06 -15.13 13.60
CA VAL A 92 -8.13 -15.89 14.28
C VAL A 92 -8.20 -17.28 13.66
N GLY A 93 -8.57 -18.29 14.46
CA GLY A 93 -8.74 -19.66 13.99
C GLY A 93 -7.45 -20.49 13.91
N VAL A 94 -6.34 -20.01 14.54
CA VAL A 94 -5.09 -20.77 14.66
C VAL A 94 -4.87 -21.12 16.14
N PRO A 95 -4.49 -22.37 16.46
CA PRO A 95 -4.22 -23.51 15.58
C PRO A 95 -5.46 -24.03 14.86
N GLY A 96 -5.35 -24.14 13.52
CA GLY A 96 -6.43 -24.61 12.66
C GLY A 96 -6.55 -26.13 12.67
N SER A 97 -6.83 -26.72 13.83
CA SER A 97 -6.99 -28.19 13.94
C SER A 97 -8.44 -28.67 13.84
N VAL A 98 -9.39 -27.75 13.66
CA VAL A 98 -10.81 -28.09 13.60
C VAL A 98 -11.33 -27.86 12.19
N THR A 99 -11.75 -28.94 11.54
CA THR A 99 -12.40 -28.89 10.20
C THR A 99 -13.60 -27.94 10.22
N GLY A 100 -13.67 -27.05 9.22
CA GLY A 100 -14.76 -26.08 9.08
C GLY A 100 -14.57 -24.76 9.82
N VAL A 101 -13.60 -24.63 10.73
CA VAL A 101 -13.28 -23.34 11.36
C VAL A 101 -12.43 -22.50 10.41
N PRO A 102 -12.84 -21.27 10.06
CA PRO A 102 -12.05 -20.42 9.18
C PRO A 102 -10.82 -19.86 9.88
N VAL A 103 -9.70 -19.85 9.19
CA VAL A 103 -8.52 -19.06 9.55
C VAL A 103 -8.64 -17.70 8.89
N ILE A 104 -8.64 -16.65 9.69
CA ILE A 104 -8.77 -15.27 9.23
C ILE A 104 -7.48 -14.52 9.58
N VAL A 105 -6.83 -13.97 8.59
CA VAL A 105 -5.65 -13.10 8.75
C VAL A 105 -6.00 -11.71 8.26
N THR A 106 -5.96 -10.74 9.16
CA THR A 106 -6.15 -9.33 8.86
C THR A 106 -4.86 -8.58 9.11
N LEU A 107 -4.38 -7.85 8.11
CA LEU A 107 -3.19 -7.00 8.19
C LEU A 107 -3.60 -5.55 7.96
N THR A 108 -3.06 -4.64 8.76
CA THR A 108 -3.30 -3.20 8.64
C THR A 108 -1.98 -2.45 8.62
N LEU A 109 -1.83 -1.52 7.69
CA LEU A 109 -0.64 -0.69 7.54
C LEU A 109 -1.05 0.78 7.46
N PRO A 110 -0.66 1.62 8.43
CA PRO A 110 -0.76 3.06 8.28
C PRO A 110 0.11 3.49 7.09
N TYR A 111 -0.50 4.16 6.13
CA TYR A 111 0.18 4.65 4.93
C TYR A 111 0.35 6.16 5.01
N THR A 112 1.59 6.61 4.90
CA THR A 112 1.93 8.02 4.78
C THR A 112 2.34 8.33 3.35
N PHE A 113 1.83 9.42 2.80
CA PHE A 113 2.24 9.87 1.46
C PHE A 113 3.71 10.29 1.48
N SER A 114 4.49 9.76 0.54
CA SER A 114 5.94 9.97 0.47
C SER A 114 6.32 11.12 -0.45
N VAL A 115 5.52 11.33 -1.50
CA VAL A 115 5.80 12.30 -2.56
C VAL A 115 5.08 13.63 -2.32
N LEU A 116 3.96 13.62 -1.59
CA LEU A 116 3.16 14.79 -1.25
C LEU A 116 3.08 15.03 0.27
N PRO A 117 4.21 15.03 1.02
CA PRO A 117 4.17 14.98 2.49
C PRO A 117 3.56 16.22 3.14
N ASN A 118 3.45 17.35 2.43
CA ASN A 118 3.04 18.64 3.01
C ASN A 118 1.81 19.27 2.35
N LEU A 119 1.21 18.62 1.36
CA LEU A 119 0.12 19.27 0.63
C LEU A 119 -1.24 19.10 1.33
N THR A 120 -1.37 18.09 2.19
CA THR A 120 -2.59 17.92 2.99
C THR A 120 -2.23 17.28 4.33
N SER A 121 -2.45 17.97 5.42
CA SER A 121 -2.46 17.40 6.78
C SER A 121 -3.50 16.28 6.96
N VAL A 122 -4.40 16.10 6.01
CA VAL A 122 -5.46 15.08 5.97
C VAL A 122 -4.98 13.76 5.35
N ALA A 123 -3.97 13.80 4.49
CA ALA A 123 -3.48 12.64 3.74
C ALA A 123 -2.61 11.67 4.57
N SER A 124 -2.26 12.00 5.80
CA SER A 124 -1.40 11.18 6.66
C SER A 124 -2.12 10.01 7.36
N LEU A 125 -3.42 9.78 7.09
CA LEU A 125 -4.25 8.85 7.86
C LEU A 125 -4.93 7.76 7.03
N ILE A 126 -4.39 7.40 5.86
CA ILE A 126 -4.93 6.26 5.12
C ILE A 126 -4.36 4.98 5.72
N THR A 127 -5.26 4.07 6.12
CA THR A 127 -4.87 2.73 6.57
C THR A 127 -5.17 1.73 5.46
N LEU A 128 -4.13 1.08 4.95
CA LEU A 128 -4.26 -0.04 4.05
C LEU A 128 -4.67 -1.27 4.85
N THR A 129 -5.68 -2.01 4.40
CA THR A 129 -6.17 -3.20 5.09
C THR A 129 -6.29 -4.35 4.12
N ALA A 130 -5.70 -5.49 4.50
CA ALA A 130 -5.85 -6.75 3.78
C ALA A 130 -6.44 -7.80 4.72
N ARG A 131 -7.52 -8.45 4.29
CA ARG A 131 -8.16 -9.55 5.03
C ARG A 131 -8.30 -10.75 4.13
N THR A 132 -7.83 -11.87 4.62
CA THR A 132 -7.96 -13.17 3.96
C THR A 132 -8.62 -14.16 4.91
N GLU A 133 -9.60 -14.88 4.41
CA GLU A 133 -10.28 -15.97 5.11
C GLU A 133 -10.11 -17.25 4.30
N MET A 134 -9.64 -18.31 4.95
CA MET A 134 -9.49 -19.64 4.37
C MET A 134 -10.07 -20.68 5.32
N ARG A 135 -10.66 -21.75 4.77
CA ARG A 135 -11.24 -22.84 5.55
C ARG A 135 -10.45 -24.12 5.36
N HIS A 136 -10.40 -24.92 6.41
CA HIS A 136 -9.98 -26.31 6.29
C HIS A 136 -11.07 -27.11 5.58
N GLU A 137 -10.69 -27.82 4.54
CA GLU A 137 -11.52 -28.84 3.90
C GLU A 137 -11.26 -30.21 4.54
#